data_7e9f4499a3a668f95d63fc793db8de97
#
_entry.id   7e9f4499a3a668f95d63fc793db8de97
#
_cell.length_a   1.000
_cell.length_b   1.000
_cell.length_c   1.000
_cell.angle_alpha   90.00
_cell.angle_beta   90.00
_cell.angle_gamma   90.00
#
_symmetry.space_group_name_H-M   'P 1'
#
loop_
_entity.id
_entity.type
_entity.pdbx_description
1 polymer ?
#
loop_
_entity_poly.entity_id
_entity_poly.type
_entity_poly.pdbx_seq_one_letter_code
_entity_poly.pdbx_strand_id
1 'polypeptide(L)'
;MTKLNQASLKLAAVVLIVAVTVVFWWIVGDQTNEAARQLDAEGVELDYAIRPVNLSPAGERIVGVLACIGAIGAFGVLVLGTYTRKIAFGWWWILIPLVGVGAIVGWFWRVLTAGEIGANIGLGFAVIYACPLLVVLLTAAAVAKLKLQRDRERRSHP
;
A
#
# COMPACT_ATOMS: atom_id res chain seq x y z
N MET A 1 -0.75 -30.39 7.76
CA MET A 1 0.28 -29.38 7.39
C MET A 1 0.06 -29.01 5.93
N THR A 2 -0.52 -27.84 5.66
CA THR A 2 -0.79 -27.35 4.29
C THR A 2 0.53 -27.18 3.56
N LYS A 3 0.71 -27.88 2.43
CA LYS A 3 1.90 -27.74 1.58
C LYS A 3 1.91 -26.31 1.02
N LEU A 4 2.70 -25.42 1.62
CA LEU A 4 3.00 -24.10 1.05
C LEU A 4 3.60 -24.31 -0.35
N ASN A 5 2.82 -23.99 -1.38
CA ASN A 5 3.28 -24.04 -2.76
C ASN A 5 3.69 -22.64 -3.23
N GLN A 6 4.33 -22.52 -4.40
CA GLN A 6 4.76 -21.21 -4.92
C GLN A 6 3.58 -20.27 -5.21
N ALA A 7 2.42 -20.80 -5.56
CA ALA A 7 1.22 -19.99 -5.83
C ALA A 7 0.70 -19.34 -4.54
N SER A 8 0.66 -20.09 -3.42
CA SER A 8 0.23 -19.54 -2.13
C SER A 8 1.16 -18.46 -1.60
N LEU A 9 2.47 -18.56 -1.85
CA LEU A 9 3.43 -17.53 -1.47
C LEU A 9 3.30 -16.25 -2.32
N LYS A 10 3.06 -16.38 -3.61
CA LYS A 10 2.75 -15.23 -4.49
C LYS A 10 1.45 -14.55 -4.08
N LEU A 11 0.42 -15.33 -3.78
CA LEU A 11 -0.85 -14.82 -3.30
C LEU A 11 -0.67 -14.06 -1.97
N ALA A 12 0.09 -14.62 -1.02
CA ALA A 12 0.39 -13.96 0.24
C ALA A 12 1.13 -12.62 0.02
N ALA A 13 2.07 -12.54 -0.93
CA ALA A 13 2.74 -11.28 -1.27
C ALA A 13 1.76 -10.23 -1.81
N VAL A 14 0.85 -10.62 -2.71
CA VAL A 14 -0.19 -9.72 -3.24
C VAL A 14 -1.14 -9.27 -2.12
N VAL A 15 -1.61 -10.21 -1.30
CA VAL A 15 -2.49 -9.90 -0.16
C VAL A 15 -1.80 -8.94 0.80
N LEU A 16 -0.51 -9.12 1.08
CA LEU A 16 0.24 -8.21 1.95
C LEU A 16 0.26 -6.78 1.39
N ILE A 17 0.58 -6.61 0.09
CA ILE A 17 0.64 -5.28 -0.53
C ILE A 17 -0.73 -4.61 -0.48
N VAL A 18 -1.79 -5.31 -0.90
CA VAL A 18 -3.16 -4.78 -0.90
C VAL A 18 -3.62 -4.46 0.53
N ALA A 19 -3.37 -5.36 1.48
CA ALA A 19 -3.74 -5.14 2.87
C ALA A 19 -3.02 -3.93 3.47
N VAL A 20 -1.72 -3.75 3.21
CA VAL A 20 -0.97 -2.57 3.65
C VAL A 20 -1.53 -1.29 3.03
N THR A 21 -1.92 -1.31 1.76
CA THR A 21 -2.59 -0.16 1.11
C THR A 21 -3.85 0.25 1.88
N VAL A 22 -4.70 -0.73 2.22
CA VAL A 22 -5.94 -0.48 2.95
C VAL A 22 -5.67 -0.05 4.41
N VAL A 23 -4.67 -0.64 5.06
CA VAL A 23 -4.25 -0.25 6.42
C VAL A 23 -3.81 1.21 6.45
N PHE A 24 -2.96 1.63 5.50
CA PHE A 24 -2.52 3.03 5.43
C PHE A 24 -3.67 3.98 5.10
N TRP A 25 -4.54 3.60 4.16
CA TRP A 25 -5.77 4.34 3.89
C TRP A 25 -6.61 4.53 5.17
N TRP A 26 -6.75 3.51 5.99
CA TRP A 26 -7.54 3.57 7.22
C TRP A 26 -6.85 4.37 8.33
N ILE A 27 -5.55 4.14 8.60
CA ILE A 27 -4.79 4.80 9.67
C ILE A 27 -4.67 6.30 9.42
N VAL A 28 -4.44 6.70 8.16
CA VAL A 28 -4.32 8.10 7.77
C VAL A 28 -5.65 8.85 8.01
N GLY A 29 -6.79 8.17 7.84
CA GLY A 29 -8.10 8.76 8.07
C GLY A 29 -8.45 9.86 7.07
N ASP A 30 -9.55 10.56 7.35
CA ASP A 30 -10.00 11.69 6.55
C ASP A 30 -9.05 12.89 6.72
N GLN A 31 -8.54 13.40 5.60
CA GLN A 31 -7.60 14.53 5.54
C GLN A 31 -8.30 15.88 5.23
N THR A 32 -9.63 15.91 5.26
CA THR A 32 -10.41 17.16 5.08
C THR A 32 -10.05 18.15 6.18
N ASN A 33 -9.72 19.37 5.78
CA ASN A 33 -9.35 20.45 6.71
C ASN A 33 -10.54 20.82 7.62
N GLU A 34 -10.25 21.21 8.86
CA GLU A 34 -11.25 21.64 9.85
C GLU A 34 -12.09 22.80 9.34
N ALA A 35 -11.48 23.81 8.69
CA ALA A 35 -12.20 24.93 8.10
C ALA A 35 -13.16 24.49 6.97
N ALA A 36 -12.75 23.52 6.16
CA ALA A 36 -13.59 22.93 5.13
C ALA A 36 -14.80 22.20 5.73
N ARG A 37 -14.59 21.44 6.81
CA ARG A 37 -15.67 20.76 7.54
C ARG A 37 -16.69 21.71 8.14
N GLN A 38 -16.23 22.86 8.67
CA GLN A 38 -17.13 23.89 9.22
C GLN A 38 -18.01 24.49 8.11
N LEU A 39 -17.43 24.79 6.96
CA LEU A 39 -18.16 25.34 5.82
C LEU A 39 -19.11 24.31 5.18
N ASP A 40 -18.75 23.02 5.16
CA ASP A 40 -19.64 21.93 4.77
C ASP A 40 -20.86 21.86 5.71
N ALA A 41 -20.66 22.02 7.02
CA ALA A 41 -21.74 22.09 8.00
C ALA A 41 -22.64 23.32 7.83
N GLU A 42 -22.14 24.42 7.24
CA GLU A 42 -22.86 25.63 6.87
C GLU A 42 -23.56 25.49 5.49
N GLY A 43 -23.40 24.34 4.79
CA GLY A 43 -24.03 24.05 3.51
C GLY A 43 -23.23 24.51 2.30
N VAL A 44 -21.95 24.83 2.46
CA VAL A 44 -21.04 25.12 1.35
C VAL A 44 -20.56 23.80 0.75
N GLU A 45 -20.76 23.59 -0.54
CA GLU A 45 -20.33 22.38 -1.24
C GLU A 45 -18.80 22.35 -1.32
N LEU A 46 -18.19 21.24 -0.87
CA LEU A 46 -16.75 21.02 -0.96
C LEU A 46 -16.33 20.51 -2.34
N ASP A 47 -15.17 20.96 -2.79
CA ASP A 47 -14.51 20.44 -3.96
C ASP A 47 -13.71 19.19 -3.61
N TYR A 48 -13.87 18.13 -4.42
CA TYR A 48 -13.16 16.86 -4.27
C TYR A 48 -12.41 16.56 -5.58
N ALA A 49 -11.13 16.21 -5.50
CA ALA A 49 -10.43 15.67 -6.66
C ALA A 49 -11.03 14.31 -7.09
N ILE A 50 -11.35 13.48 -6.09
CA ILE A 50 -12.14 12.24 -6.25
C ILE A 50 -13.14 12.19 -5.10
N ARG A 51 -14.43 12.01 -5.40
CA ARG A 51 -15.44 11.87 -4.35
C ARG A 51 -15.15 10.66 -3.47
N PRO A 52 -15.13 10.82 -2.13
CA PRO A 52 -14.88 9.72 -1.22
C PRO A 52 -15.99 8.65 -1.32
N VAL A 53 -15.60 7.40 -1.11
CA VAL A 53 -16.59 6.33 -0.94
C VAL A 53 -17.26 6.51 0.41
N ASN A 54 -18.56 6.72 0.44
CA ASN A 54 -19.33 6.90 1.68
C ASN A 54 -19.43 5.57 2.43
N LEU A 55 -18.44 5.28 3.25
CA LEU A 55 -18.49 4.21 4.23
C LEU A 55 -18.92 4.77 5.58
N SER A 56 -19.78 4.03 6.28
CA SER A 56 -20.06 4.38 7.67
C SER A 56 -18.78 4.28 8.52
N PRO A 57 -18.64 5.04 9.63
CA PRO A 57 -17.47 4.94 10.50
C PRO A 57 -17.24 3.51 11.04
N ALA A 58 -18.31 2.75 11.24
CA ALA A 58 -18.21 1.33 11.59
C ALA A 58 -17.66 0.49 10.43
N GLY A 59 -18.10 0.76 9.19
CA GLY A 59 -17.62 0.10 7.98
C GLY A 59 -16.11 0.34 7.76
N GLU A 60 -15.64 1.56 7.91
CA GLU A 60 -14.20 1.88 7.80
C GLU A 60 -13.36 1.13 8.83
N ARG A 61 -13.83 1.06 10.10
CA ARG A 61 -13.16 0.29 11.15
C ARG A 61 -13.10 -1.20 10.83
N ILE A 62 -14.19 -1.79 10.37
CA ILE A 62 -14.23 -3.21 9.99
C ILE A 62 -13.24 -3.49 8.87
N VAL A 63 -13.24 -2.69 7.80
CA VAL A 63 -12.32 -2.83 6.66
C VAL A 63 -10.87 -2.69 7.12
N GLY A 64 -10.57 -1.68 7.95
CA GLY A 64 -9.23 -1.46 8.49
C GLY A 64 -8.73 -2.63 9.35
N VAL A 65 -9.57 -3.13 10.26
CA VAL A 65 -9.23 -4.28 11.13
C VAL A 65 -9.02 -5.54 10.30
N LEU A 66 -9.88 -5.83 9.33
CA LEU A 66 -9.72 -6.98 8.43
C LEU A 66 -8.44 -6.87 7.60
N ALA A 67 -8.10 -5.67 7.14
CA ALA A 67 -6.83 -5.43 6.44
C ALA A 67 -5.62 -5.66 7.35
N CYS A 68 -5.66 -5.24 8.62
CA CYS A 68 -4.60 -5.54 9.59
C CYS A 68 -4.42 -7.05 9.79
N ILE A 69 -5.52 -7.79 9.99
CA ILE A 69 -5.49 -9.25 10.14
C ILE A 69 -4.90 -9.89 8.87
N GLY A 70 -5.35 -9.46 7.69
CA GLY A 70 -4.85 -9.92 6.40
C GLY A 70 -3.35 -9.65 6.22
N ALA A 71 -2.88 -8.44 6.58
CA ALA A 71 -1.47 -8.07 6.52
C ALA A 71 -0.61 -8.94 7.44
N ILE A 72 -1.02 -9.12 8.70
CA ILE A 72 -0.30 -9.94 9.68
C ILE A 72 -0.26 -11.40 9.22
N GLY A 73 -1.39 -11.95 8.77
CA GLY A 73 -1.47 -13.33 8.27
C GLY A 73 -0.60 -13.55 7.05
N ALA A 74 -0.68 -12.66 6.05
CA ALA A 74 0.14 -12.73 4.84
C ALA A 74 1.63 -12.59 5.14
N PHE A 75 2.00 -11.65 6.03
CA PHE A 75 3.38 -11.49 6.49
C PHE A 75 3.89 -12.76 7.19
N GLY A 76 3.10 -13.35 8.09
CA GLY A 76 3.43 -14.60 8.77
C GLY A 76 3.68 -15.76 7.80
N VAL A 77 2.83 -15.90 6.76
CA VAL A 77 3.01 -16.91 5.70
C VAL A 77 4.33 -16.70 4.94
N LEU A 78 4.69 -15.44 4.62
CA LEU A 78 5.93 -15.12 3.91
C LEU A 78 7.16 -15.36 4.77
N VAL A 79 7.12 -14.99 6.06
CA VAL A 79 8.19 -15.28 7.02
C VAL A 79 8.39 -16.79 7.16
N LEU A 80 7.30 -17.55 7.33
CA LEU A 80 7.37 -19.01 7.40
C LEU A 80 7.91 -19.63 6.10
N GLY A 81 7.52 -19.08 4.94
CA GLY A 81 8.07 -19.47 3.65
C GLY A 81 9.57 -19.24 3.53
N THR A 82 10.06 -18.14 4.09
CA THR A 82 11.50 -17.85 4.16
C THR A 82 12.22 -18.77 5.14
N TYR A 83 11.67 -18.99 6.33
CA TYR A 83 12.23 -19.86 7.34
C TYR A 83 12.32 -21.32 6.84
N THR A 84 11.31 -21.78 6.12
CA THR A 84 11.29 -23.12 5.50
C THR A 84 12.10 -23.20 4.19
N ARG A 85 12.89 -22.17 3.85
CA ARG A 85 13.72 -22.05 2.64
C ARG A 85 12.96 -22.19 1.31
N LYS A 86 11.65 -22.01 1.31
CA LYS A 86 10.83 -22.00 0.10
C LYS A 86 10.91 -20.67 -0.66
N ILE A 87 11.25 -19.60 0.06
CA ILE A 87 11.54 -18.28 -0.50
C ILE A 87 13.00 -17.96 -0.18
N ALA A 88 13.78 -17.60 -1.21
CA ALA A 88 15.12 -17.08 -1.00
C ALA A 88 15.04 -15.69 -0.34
N PHE A 89 15.95 -15.40 0.61
CA PHE A 89 15.98 -14.11 1.32
C PHE A 89 16.03 -12.91 0.35
N GLY A 90 16.65 -13.06 -0.81
CA GLY A 90 16.69 -12.03 -1.86
C GLY A 90 15.32 -11.55 -2.35
N TRP A 91 14.24 -12.29 -2.12
CA TRP A 91 12.87 -11.87 -2.44
C TRP A 91 12.38 -10.70 -1.59
N TRP A 92 12.90 -10.53 -0.38
CA TRP A 92 12.56 -9.43 0.51
C TRP A 92 12.97 -8.07 -0.07
N TRP A 93 14.08 -8.02 -0.83
CA TRP A 93 14.50 -6.81 -1.53
C TRP A 93 13.53 -6.35 -2.63
N ILE A 94 12.67 -7.25 -3.12
CA ILE A 94 11.59 -6.92 -4.05
C ILE A 94 10.33 -6.55 -3.26
N LEU A 95 10.02 -7.31 -2.21
CA LEU A 95 8.77 -7.19 -1.48
C LEU A 95 8.71 -5.90 -0.64
N ILE A 96 9.79 -5.54 0.05
CA ILE A 96 9.84 -4.34 0.90
C ILE A 96 9.50 -3.06 0.11
N PRO A 97 10.14 -2.77 -1.03
CA PRO A 97 9.75 -1.61 -1.84
C PRO A 97 8.29 -1.66 -2.31
N LEU A 98 7.79 -2.84 -2.70
CA LEU A 98 6.40 -2.98 -3.14
C LEU A 98 5.38 -2.75 -2.00
N VAL A 99 5.71 -3.18 -0.78
CA VAL A 99 4.92 -2.85 0.41
C VAL A 99 4.94 -1.34 0.66
N GLY A 100 6.09 -0.69 0.49
CA GLY A 100 6.21 0.76 0.56
C GLY A 100 5.35 1.48 -0.51
N VAL A 101 5.31 0.96 -1.74
CA VAL A 101 4.39 1.47 -2.78
C VAL A 101 2.95 1.36 -2.31
N GLY A 102 2.53 0.22 -1.74
CA GLY A 102 1.18 0.05 -1.18
C GLY A 102 0.85 1.09 -0.12
N ALA A 103 1.78 1.34 0.81
CA ALA A 103 1.61 2.34 1.86
C ALA A 103 1.40 3.76 1.29
N ILE A 104 2.23 4.15 0.30
CA ILE A 104 2.12 5.46 -0.34
C ILE A 104 0.79 5.58 -1.11
N VAL A 105 0.37 4.55 -1.82
CA VAL A 105 -0.90 4.55 -2.55
C VAL A 105 -2.08 4.71 -1.58
N GLY A 106 -2.07 4.01 -0.44
CA GLY A 106 -3.11 4.13 0.59
C GLY A 106 -3.19 5.54 1.19
N TRP A 107 -2.04 6.13 1.51
CA TRP A 107 -1.95 7.52 1.98
C TRP A 107 -2.42 8.51 0.90
N PHE A 108 -1.92 8.38 -0.32
CA PHE A 108 -2.23 9.28 -1.43
C PHE A 108 -3.72 9.25 -1.79
N TRP A 109 -4.37 8.09 -1.69
CA TRP A 109 -5.81 7.97 -1.89
C TRP A 109 -6.62 8.84 -0.92
N ARG A 110 -6.21 8.90 0.36
CA ARG A 110 -6.86 9.77 1.36
C ARG A 110 -6.70 11.26 1.02
N VAL A 111 -5.53 11.65 0.51
CA VAL A 111 -5.31 13.04 0.05
C VAL A 111 -6.18 13.37 -1.16
N LEU A 112 -6.34 12.44 -2.11
CA LEU A 112 -7.20 12.61 -3.28
C LEU A 112 -8.69 12.75 -2.93
N THR A 113 -9.11 12.12 -1.84
CA THR A 113 -10.52 12.10 -1.39
C THR A 113 -10.79 13.11 -0.28
N ALA A 114 -9.82 13.93 0.11
CA ALA A 114 -10.01 15.04 1.05
C ALA A 114 -10.85 16.15 0.40
N GLY A 115 -11.85 16.65 1.15
CA GLY A 115 -12.63 17.81 0.75
C GLY A 115 -11.87 19.10 0.99
N GLU A 116 -11.86 19.99 0.02
CA GLU A 116 -11.15 21.27 0.08
C GLU A 116 -12.06 22.39 -0.46
N ILE A 117 -11.71 23.63 -0.14
CA ILE A 117 -12.35 24.82 -0.71
C ILE A 117 -11.30 25.56 -1.52
N GLY A 118 -11.51 25.61 -2.84
CA GLY A 118 -10.57 26.21 -3.77
C GLY A 118 -9.39 25.31 -4.14
N ALA A 119 -8.17 25.87 -4.27
CA ALA A 119 -7.01 25.10 -4.71
C ALA A 119 -6.56 24.07 -3.67
N ASN A 120 -6.57 22.80 -4.04
CA ASN A 120 -6.06 21.70 -3.18
C ASN A 120 -4.53 21.73 -3.12
N ILE A 121 -4.00 22.58 -2.24
CA ILE A 121 -2.55 22.72 -2.00
C ILE A 121 -1.97 21.39 -1.44
N GLY A 122 -2.74 20.69 -0.61
CA GLY A 122 -2.37 19.39 -0.05
C GLY A 122 -2.11 18.35 -1.13
N LEU A 123 -2.97 18.31 -2.16
CA LEU A 123 -2.78 17.44 -3.33
C LEU A 123 -1.52 17.80 -4.10
N GLY A 124 -1.25 19.09 -4.30
CA GLY A 124 -0.01 19.54 -4.97
C GLY A 124 1.24 19.01 -4.27
N PHE A 125 1.32 19.18 -2.96
CA PHE A 125 2.42 18.63 -2.15
C PHE A 125 2.46 17.10 -2.21
N ALA A 126 1.33 16.42 -2.09
CA ALA A 126 1.28 14.97 -2.15
C ALA A 126 1.83 14.43 -3.47
N VAL A 127 1.51 15.05 -4.61
CA VAL A 127 2.04 14.67 -5.93
C VAL A 127 3.55 14.88 -5.99
N ILE A 128 4.05 16.02 -5.53
CA ILE A 128 5.48 16.35 -5.57
C ILE A 128 6.32 15.33 -4.77
N TYR A 129 5.82 14.82 -3.65
CA TYR A 129 6.55 13.86 -2.82
C TYR A 129 6.24 12.40 -3.17
N ALA A 130 4.97 12.05 -3.42
CA ALA A 130 4.59 10.67 -3.69
C ALA A 130 5.12 10.16 -5.03
N CYS A 131 5.04 10.96 -6.11
CA CYS A 131 5.45 10.49 -7.43
C CYS A 131 6.95 10.12 -7.50
N PRO A 132 7.91 10.97 -7.06
CA PRO A 132 9.32 10.57 -7.05
C PRO A 132 9.58 9.36 -6.17
N LEU A 133 8.95 9.29 -4.98
CA LEU A 133 9.14 8.18 -4.07
C LEU A 133 8.59 6.86 -4.65
N LEU A 134 7.46 6.88 -5.32
CA LEU A 134 6.93 5.73 -6.05
C LEU A 134 7.89 5.27 -7.15
N VAL A 135 8.45 6.21 -7.94
CA VAL A 135 9.43 5.90 -8.99
C VAL A 135 10.66 5.23 -8.38
N VAL A 136 11.19 5.76 -7.28
CA VAL A 136 12.36 5.19 -6.59
C VAL A 136 12.07 3.78 -6.10
N LEU A 137 10.92 3.56 -5.42
CA LEU A 137 10.57 2.24 -4.88
C LEU A 137 10.31 1.21 -5.99
N LEU A 138 9.61 1.59 -7.06
CA LEU A 138 9.37 0.70 -8.20
C LEU A 138 10.68 0.36 -8.92
N THR A 139 11.57 1.33 -9.08
CA THR A 139 12.90 1.12 -9.68
C THR A 139 13.71 0.18 -8.79
N ALA A 140 13.73 0.38 -7.47
CA ALA A 140 14.41 -0.51 -6.53
C ALA A 140 13.89 -1.95 -6.61
N ALA A 141 12.58 -2.14 -6.67
CA ALA A 141 11.95 -3.46 -6.83
C ALA A 141 12.35 -4.11 -8.17
N ALA A 142 12.35 -3.34 -9.25
CA ALA A 142 12.74 -3.82 -10.58
C ALA A 142 14.22 -4.24 -10.64
N VAL A 143 15.12 -3.40 -10.11
CA VAL A 143 16.55 -3.69 -10.02
C VAL A 143 16.81 -4.95 -9.18
N ALA A 144 16.15 -5.07 -8.01
CA ALA A 144 16.27 -6.25 -7.16
C ALA A 144 15.82 -7.53 -7.90
N LYS A 145 14.71 -7.46 -8.64
CA LYS A 145 14.22 -8.57 -9.47
C LYS A 145 15.21 -8.98 -10.54
N LEU A 146 15.76 -8.01 -11.29
CA LEU A 146 16.75 -8.27 -12.35
C LEU A 146 18.04 -8.89 -11.78
N LYS A 147 18.51 -8.38 -10.64
CA LYS A 147 19.68 -8.96 -9.96
C LYS A 147 19.43 -10.41 -9.56
N LEU A 148 18.28 -10.69 -8.97
CA LEU A 148 17.91 -12.06 -8.55
C LEU A 148 17.81 -13.02 -9.73
N GLN A 149 17.34 -12.55 -10.89
CA GLN A 149 17.30 -13.34 -12.14
C GLN A 149 18.71 -13.66 -12.66
N ARG A 150 19.57 -12.65 -12.76
CA ARG A 150 20.97 -12.82 -13.22
C ARG A 150 21.76 -13.78 -12.32
N ASP A 151 21.58 -13.70 -11.00
CA ASP A 151 22.23 -14.59 -10.05
C ASP A 151 21.77 -16.05 -10.20
N ARG A 152 20.54 -16.28 -10.63
CA ARG A 152 20.01 -17.62 -10.96
C ARG A 152 20.62 -18.17 -12.24
N GLU A 153 20.69 -17.36 -13.29
CA GLU A 153 21.28 -17.74 -14.58
C GLU A 153 22.75 -18.11 -14.43
N ARG A 154 23.53 -17.32 -13.68
CA ARG A 154 24.95 -17.60 -13.39
C ARG A 154 25.16 -18.92 -12.66
N ARG A 155 24.21 -19.36 -11.85
CA ARG A 155 24.30 -20.64 -11.11
C ARG A 155 23.85 -21.84 -11.94
N SER A 156 23.14 -21.64 -13.04
CA SER A 156 22.66 -22.69 -13.95
C SER A 156 23.66 -23.01 -15.08
N HIS A 157 24.68 -22.17 -15.29
CA HIS A 157 25.78 -22.36 -16.24
C HIS A 157 27.10 -22.41 -15.48
N PRO A 158 27.52 -23.59 -14.95
CA PRO A 158 28.81 -23.78 -14.31
C PRO A 158 29.96 -23.73 -15.30
#